data_1accb79dcf57a20cacdd370d441ec08e
#
_entry.id   1accb79dcf57a20cacdd370d441ec08e
#
_cell.length_a   1.000
_cell.length_b   1.000
_cell.length_c   1.000
_cell.angle_alpha   90.00
_cell.angle_beta   90.00
_cell.angle_gamma   90.00
#
_symmetry.space_group_name_H-M   'P 1'
#
loop_
_entity.id
_entity.type
_entity.pdbx_description
1 polymer ?
#
loop_
_entity_poly.entity_id
_entity_poly.type
_entity_poly.pdbx_seq_one_letter_code
_entity_poly.pdbx_strand_id
1 'polypeptide(L)'
;MAGSELEGMKMEQSRERFANEVDVALAQPASPFAIRNARKVDARGVAEHYWLVSDGDAIVAVGDRDADFAAACASVGLNADADSVGSVGSDSSAAGSVTDAAGRMMTPGYVDIHAHGSWGSSFDDGVQGIRLARAGHMMHGTTRQVLSLITNPLDVMCANLETVHGMMSARPDILGAHLEGPFLALSRKGAHDPECLKDPVPEYVDRLLQAAGGCLRQITIAPELPHGIDAIRRFAAAGVVPAVGHCDADYATARKGFDAGAGIMTHMFNAMNGLHHREPGPIPAAVEDPRVTIELINDGFHVQNPMVRLGFGFAPHRTAFVTDAMAATDCPDGHYLLGALDVDVIDGHARLVSNGAIAGSTLTLEKAVQRAVLELGFTPADAVEAATLTPAKAFGFDRANPVTKQPLGLLAPGYAADVLLLDPATWSVTHVWCDARPLR
;
A
#
# COMPACT_ATOMS: atom_id res chain seq x y z
N MET A 1 -13.58 -27.25 -20.41
CA MET A 1 -12.50 -27.65 -19.48
C MET A 1 -11.13 -27.38 -20.09
N ALA A 2 -10.71 -28.00 -21.23
CA ALA A 2 -9.36 -27.76 -21.79
C ALA A 2 -9.05 -26.31 -22.20
N GLY A 3 -10.03 -25.47 -22.56
CA GLY A 3 -9.84 -24.08 -22.93
C GLY A 3 -9.54 -23.19 -21.69
N SER A 4 -10.26 -23.38 -20.60
CA SER A 4 -10.06 -22.63 -19.34
C SER A 4 -8.74 -22.98 -18.65
N GLU A 5 -8.31 -24.23 -18.72
CA GLU A 5 -6.99 -24.65 -18.20
C GLU A 5 -5.85 -24.02 -18.99
N LEU A 6 -5.98 -23.94 -20.32
CA LEU A 6 -4.97 -23.32 -21.19
C LEU A 6 -4.89 -21.78 -20.97
N GLU A 7 -6.01 -21.12 -20.73
CA GLU A 7 -6.05 -19.69 -20.40
C GLU A 7 -5.43 -19.43 -19.03
N GLY A 8 -5.74 -20.25 -18.03
CA GLY A 8 -5.12 -20.18 -16.70
C GLY A 8 -3.60 -20.32 -16.75
N MET A 9 -3.09 -21.32 -17.48
CA MET A 9 -1.65 -21.53 -17.67
C MET A 9 -0.96 -20.34 -18.37
N LYS A 10 -1.60 -19.71 -19.37
CA LYS A 10 -1.05 -18.54 -20.06
C LYS A 10 -1.00 -17.32 -19.13
N MET A 11 -2.00 -17.14 -18.30
CA MET A 11 -2.06 -16.05 -17.32
C MET A 11 -0.97 -16.22 -16.26
N GLU A 12 -0.80 -17.40 -15.71
CA GLU A 12 0.27 -17.72 -14.75
C GLU A 12 1.67 -17.49 -15.34
N GLN A 13 1.91 -17.94 -16.57
CA GLN A 13 3.17 -17.68 -17.29
C GLN A 13 3.41 -16.18 -17.52
N SER A 14 2.35 -15.40 -17.80
CA SER A 14 2.45 -13.96 -17.99
C SER A 14 2.81 -13.25 -16.69
N ARG A 15 2.20 -13.63 -15.56
CA ARG A 15 2.49 -13.12 -14.23
C ARG A 15 3.91 -13.40 -13.78
N GLU A 16 4.34 -14.65 -13.96
CA GLU A 16 5.71 -15.06 -13.64
C GLU A 16 6.74 -14.31 -14.48
N ARG A 17 6.46 -14.11 -15.78
CA ARG A 17 7.31 -13.29 -16.64
C ARG A 17 7.43 -11.87 -16.14
N PHE A 18 6.30 -11.21 -15.83
CA PHE A 18 6.32 -9.84 -15.30
C PHE A 18 7.04 -9.75 -13.96
N ALA A 19 6.84 -10.71 -13.05
CA ALA A 19 7.56 -10.74 -11.78
C ALA A 19 9.08 -10.87 -11.98
N ASN A 20 9.53 -11.68 -12.96
CA ASN A 20 10.95 -11.76 -13.34
C ASN A 20 11.47 -10.41 -13.92
N GLU A 21 10.67 -9.75 -14.75
CA GLU A 21 11.01 -8.42 -15.30
C GLU A 21 11.16 -7.38 -14.19
N VAL A 22 10.28 -7.39 -13.20
CA VAL A 22 10.38 -6.55 -12.00
C VAL A 22 11.67 -6.84 -11.21
N ASP A 23 11.97 -8.11 -10.95
CA ASP A 23 13.18 -8.49 -10.22
C ASP A 23 14.45 -8.04 -10.95
N VAL A 24 14.49 -8.24 -12.27
CA VAL A 24 15.61 -7.79 -13.11
C VAL A 24 15.73 -6.28 -13.08
N ALA A 25 14.62 -5.55 -13.23
CA ALA A 25 14.63 -4.09 -13.24
C ALA A 25 15.12 -3.53 -11.88
N LEU A 26 14.59 -4.05 -10.76
CA LEU A 26 14.97 -3.57 -9.43
C LEU A 26 16.41 -3.91 -9.05
N ALA A 27 17.01 -4.94 -9.65
CA ALA A 27 18.41 -5.30 -9.46
C ALA A 27 19.39 -4.39 -10.25
N GLN A 28 18.91 -3.66 -11.27
CA GLN A 28 19.77 -2.75 -12.04
C GLN A 28 19.99 -1.43 -11.29
N PRO A 29 21.11 -0.75 -11.53
CA PRO A 29 21.25 0.65 -11.10
C PRO A 29 20.13 1.52 -11.68
N ALA A 30 19.66 2.50 -10.90
CA ALA A 30 18.74 3.51 -11.42
C ALA A 30 19.41 4.36 -12.49
N SER A 31 18.71 4.63 -13.58
CA SER A 31 19.17 5.49 -14.67
C SER A 31 18.33 6.75 -14.75
N PRO A 32 18.90 7.89 -15.17
CA PRO A 32 18.12 9.10 -15.40
C PRO A 32 16.98 8.85 -16.39
N PHE A 33 15.82 9.44 -16.11
CA PHE A 33 14.72 9.53 -17.08
C PHE A 33 14.03 10.88 -16.96
N ALA A 34 13.28 11.25 -18.00
CA ALA A 34 12.47 12.44 -17.99
C ALA A 34 11.08 12.16 -18.57
N ILE A 35 10.08 12.86 -18.03
CA ILE A 35 8.70 12.85 -18.54
C ILE A 35 8.30 14.29 -18.81
N ARG A 36 7.68 14.55 -19.98
CA ARG A 36 7.14 15.86 -20.34
C ARG A 36 5.68 15.78 -20.76
N ASN A 37 5.06 16.94 -20.90
CA ASN A 37 3.69 17.09 -21.42
C ASN A 37 2.68 16.27 -20.62
N ALA A 38 2.82 16.26 -19.28
CA ALA A 38 1.94 15.60 -18.36
C ALA A 38 1.00 16.58 -17.66
N ARG A 39 -0.12 16.05 -17.16
CA ARG A 39 -0.96 16.71 -16.18
C ARG A 39 -0.62 16.16 -14.79
N LYS A 40 0.14 16.91 -14.00
CA LYS A 40 0.55 16.49 -12.65
C LYS A 40 -0.64 16.47 -11.70
N VAL A 41 -0.74 15.43 -10.86
CA VAL A 41 -1.68 15.33 -9.74
C VAL A 41 -0.93 14.77 -8.54
N ASP A 42 -0.75 15.57 -7.48
CA ASP A 42 -0.27 15.13 -6.18
C ASP A 42 -1.03 15.88 -5.06
N ALA A 43 -0.69 15.64 -3.79
CA ALA A 43 -1.34 16.27 -2.63
C ALA A 43 -1.33 17.82 -2.65
N ARG A 44 -0.46 18.44 -3.46
CA ARG A 44 -0.38 19.91 -3.62
C ARG A 44 -1.32 20.44 -4.71
N GLY A 45 -2.10 19.57 -5.35
CA GLY A 45 -3.05 19.93 -6.40
C GLY A 45 -2.62 19.48 -7.79
N VAL A 46 -3.30 20.07 -8.80
CA VAL A 46 -3.13 19.75 -10.22
C VAL A 46 -2.32 20.83 -10.90
N ALA A 47 -1.42 20.44 -11.81
CA ALA A 47 -0.69 21.36 -12.69
C ALA A 47 -0.65 20.81 -14.11
N GLU A 48 -0.92 21.66 -15.08
CA GLU A 48 -0.88 21.34 -16.52
C GLU A 48 0.52 21.53 -17.10
N HIS A 49 0.80 20.90 -18.25
CA HIS A 49 2.08 21.02 -18.99
C HIS A 49 3.32 20.69 -18.15
N TYR A 50 3.13 19.80 -17.16
CA TYR A 50 4.15 19.48 -16.19
C TYR A 50 5.20 18.53 -16.77
N TRP A 51 6.46 18.74 -16.38
CA TRP A 51 7.57 17.85 -16.67
C TRP A 51 8.37 17.52 -15.42
N LEU A 52 9.06 16.39 -15.47
CA LEU A 52 9.88 15.86 -14.40
C LEU A 52 11.17 15.26 -14.98
N VAL A 53 12.29 15.45 -14.29
CA VAL A 53 13.57 14.81 -14.58
C VAL A 53 14.08 14.13 -13.32
N SER A 54 14.53 12.87 -13.46
CA SER A 54 15.17 12.10 -12.39
C SER A 54 16.68 11.93 -12.67
N ASP A 55 17.44 11.79 -11.58
CA ASP A 55 18.82 11.32 -11.60
C ASP A 55 19.01 10.30 -10.48
N GLY A 56 19.49 9.11 -10.82
CA GLY A 56 19.46 8.01 -9.88
C GLY A 56 18.02 7.70 -9.40
N ASP A 57 17.85 7.46 -8.12
CA ASP A 57 16.57 7.14 -7.47
C ASP A 57 15.74 8.38 -7.06
N ALA A 58 16.20 9.60 -7.39
CA ALA A 58 15.57 10.85 -6.99
C ALA A 58 15.05 11.69 -8.16
N ILE A 59 13.95 12.40 -7.93
CA ILE A 59 13.52 13.51 -8.77
C ILE A 59 14.47 14.68 -8.53
N VAL A 60 15.10 15.23 -9.58
CA VAL A 60 16.06 16.34 -9.44
C VAL A 60 15.51 17.66 -9.94
N ALA A 61 14.59 17.64 -10.90
CA ALA A 61 13.97 18.85 -11.42
C ALA A 61 12.54 18.60 -11.87
N VAL A 62 11.72 19.64 -11.77
CA VAL A 62 10.33 19.67 -12.22
C VAL A 62 9.98 21.07 -12.73
N GLY A 63 9.00 21.16 -13.59
CA GLY A 63 8.53 22.47 -14.06
C GLY A 63 7.36 22.37 -15.04
N ASP A 64 7.01 23.52 -15.64
CA ASP A 64 5.90 23.69 -16.56
C ASP A 64 6.28 24.45 -17.83
N ARG A 65 7.56 24.83 -17.99
CA ARG A 65 8.08 25.58 -19.15
C ARG A 65 9.06 24.72 -19.94
N ASP A 66 8.80 24.52 -21.22
CA ASP A 66 9.63 23.73 -22.13
C ASP A 66 11.07 24.23 -22.22
N ALA A 67 11.30 25.55 -22.11
CA ALA A 67 12.64 26.12 -22.14
C ALA A 67 13.54 25.63 -21.01
N ASP A 68 12.98 25.32 -19.85
CA ASP A 68 13.73 24.83 -18.69
C ASP A 68 13.93 23.30 -18.76
N PHE A 69 13.03 22.58 -19.45
CA PHE A 69 13.10 21.13 -19.60
C PHE A 69 14.37 20.65 -20.28
N ALA A 70 14.76 21.29 -21.42
CA ALA A 70 15.95 20.90 -22.13
C ALA A 70 17.22 21.06 -21.29
N ALA A 71 17.30 22.16 -20.51
CA ALA A 71 18.43 22.40 -19.61
C ALA A 71 18.47 21.38 -18.46
N ALA A 72 17.30 21.02 -17.90
CA ALA A 72 17.19 20.00 -16.86
C ALA A 72 17.62 18.61 -17.39
N CYS A 73 17.17 18.21 -18.57
CA CYS A 73 17.61 16.97 -19.23
C CYS A 73 19.13 16.94 -19.44
N ALA A 74 19.68 18.02 -19.99
CA ALA A 74 21.13 18.12 -20.25
C ALA A 74 21.97 18.00 -18.96
N SER A 75 21.47 18.48 -17.83
CA SER A 75 22.16 18.39 -16.52
C SER A 75 22.38 16.97 -16.03
N VAL A 76 21.58 16.01 -16.50
CA VAL A 76 21.68 14.57 -16.17
C VAL A 76 22.10 13.71 -17.37
N GLY A 77 22.56 14.33 -18.44
CA GLY A 77 23.06 13.64 -19.65
C GLY A 77 21.95 13.10 -20.57
N LEU A 78 20.71 13.57 -20.42
CA LEU A 78 19.61 13.24 -21.31
C LEU A 78 19.52 14.24 -22.47
N ASN A 79 19.16 13.76 -23.68
CA ASN A 79 18.85 14.62 -24.82
C ASN A 79 17.32 14.81 -24.90
N ALA A 80 16.86 16.03 -24.63
CA ALA A 80 15.45 16.40 -24.70
C ALA A 80 14.82 16.29 -26.10
N ASP A 81 15.64 16.42 -27.15
CA ASP A 81 15.23 16.40 -28.58
C ASP A 81 15.40 15.03 -29.24
N ALA A 82 15.99 14.05 -28.52
CA ALA A 82 16.12 12.71 -29.09
C ALA A 82 14.74 12.13 -29.34
N ASP A 83 14.50 11.64 -30.57
CA ASP A 83 13.33 10.85 -30.98
C ASP A 83 13.21 9.49 -30.25
N SER A 84 13.89 9.35 -29.14
CA SER A 84 13.62 8.32 -28.13
C SER A 84 12.31 8.60 -27.36
N VAL A 85 11.47 9.51 -27.91
CA VAL A 85 10.07 9.65 -27.54
C VAL A 85 9.37 8.37 -27.97
N GLY A 86 9.50 7.36 -27.13
CA GLY A 86 8.64 6.21 -27.24
C GLY A 86 7.22 6.72 -27.14
N SER A 87 6.52 6.73 -28.30
CA SER A 87 5.07 6.90 -28.25
C SER A 87 4.53 5.83 -27.32
N VAL A 88 3.63 6.21 -26.45
CA VAL A 88 2.92 5.29 -25.57
C VAL A 88 2.44 4.08 -26.38
N GLY A 89 3.06 2.92 -26.15
CA GLY A 89 2.78 1.70 -26.94
C GLY A 89 3.98 1.04 -27.61
N SER A 90 5.15 1.68 -27.65
CA SER A 90 6.42 1.05 -28.02
C SER A 90 7.23 0.72 -26.76
N ASP A 91 8.14 -0.26 -26.81
CA ASP A 91 9.05 -0.70 -25.73
C ASP A 91 9.99 0.39 -25.16
N SER A 92 9.48 1.61 -24.95
CA SER A 92 10.20 2.82 -24.57
C SER A 92 10.40 3.01 -23.08
N SER A 93 10.29 1.95 -22.30
CA SER A 93 10.72 1.90 -20.90
C SER A 93 12.26 1.83 -20.75
N ALA A 94 13.02 2.19 -21.79
CA ALA A 94 14.47 2.14 -21.74
C ALA A 94 15.00 3.11 -20.68
N ALA A 95 15.87 2.61 -19.81
CA ALA A 95 16.67 3.41 -18.90
C ALA A 95 17.41 4.50 -19.66
N GLY A 96 17.37 5.76 -19.20
CA GLY A 96 17.97 6.90 -19.88
C GLY A 96 17.10 7.52 -20.98
N SER A 97 15.77 7.43 -20.90
CA SER A 97 14.83 7.90 -21.91
C SER A 97 14.04 9.15 -21.50
N VAL A 98 13.58 9.88 -22.54
CA VAL A 98 12.58 10.95 -22.40
C VAL A 98 11.24 10.42 -22.88
N THR A 99 10.21 10.49 -22.03
CA THR A 99 8.85 10.04 -22.34
C THR A 99 7.92 11.23 -22.52
N ASP A 100 7.17 11.29 -23.63
CA ASP A 100 6.07 12.22 -23.80
C ASP A 100 4.80 11.60 -23.20
N ALA A 101 4.28 12.20 -22.14
CA ALA A 101 3.06 11.72 -21.49
C ALA A 101 1.80 11.94 -22.33
N ALA A 102 1.88 12.77 -23.39
CA ALA A 102 0.75 13.08 -24.28
C ALA A 102 -0.51 13.52 -23.52
N GLY A 103 -0.35 14.36 -22.50
CA GLY A 103 -1.45 14.87 -21.67
C GLY A 103 -1.99 13.87 -20.62
N ARG A 104 -1.35 12.70 -20.41
CA ARG A 104 -1.71 11.77 -19.33
C ARG A 104 -1.51 12.40 -17.97
N MET A 105 -2.26 11.90 -17.00
CA MET A 105 -2.01 12.28 -15.63
C MET A 105 -0.72 11.63 -15.11
N MET A 106 0.06 12.41 -14.39
CA MET A 106 1.27 11.97 -13.72
C MET A 106 1.09 12.11 -12.22
N THR A 107 1.21 11.00 -11.49
CA THR A 107 1.09 10.94 -10.03
C THR A 107 2.33 10.34 -9.40
N PRO A 108 2.58 10.57 -8.10
CA PRO A 108 3.52 9.72 -7.35
C PRO A 108 3.07 8.26 -7.41
N GLY A 109 4.01 7.33 -7.26
CA GLY A 109 3.70 5.92 -7.06
C GLY A 109 2.86 5.70 -5.81
N TYR A 110 1.92 4.77 -5.87
CA TYR A 110 1.06 4.46 -4.72
C TYR A 110 1.85 3.73 -3.62
N VAL A 111 1.45 4.01 -2.38
CA VAL A 111 2.00 3.42 -1.16
C VAL A 111 0.89 2.68 -0.45
N ASP A 112 0.97 1.35 -0.35
CA ASP A 112 0.00 0.54 0.37
C ASP A 112 0.60 0.07 1.70
N ILE A 113 -0.10 0.33 2.78
CA ILE A 113 0.37 0.02 4.13
C ILE A 113 -0.39 -1.15 4.77
N HIS A 114 -1.38 -1.70 4.06
CA HIS A 114 -2.16 -2.84 4.51
C HIS A 114 -2.63 -3.70 3.32
N ALA A 115 -1.93 -4.78 3.05
CA ALA A 115 -2.30 -5.80 2.07
C ALA A 115 -1.61 -7.12 2.38
N HIS A 116 -2.27 -8.25 2.10
CA HIS A 116 -1.81 -9.61 2.41
C HIS A 116 -1.32 -10.39 1.20
N GLY A 117 -1.71 -10.00 -0.02
CA GLY A 117 -1.29 -10.73 -1.20
C GLY A 117 -1.94 -10.27 -2.50
N SER A 118 -1.61 -10.94 -3.58
CA SER A 118 -2.23 -10.85 -4.91
C SER A 118 -1.75 -12.01 -5.80
N TRP A 119 -2.35 -12.14 -6.99
CA TRP A 119 -1.94 -13.10 -8.03
C TRP A 119 -1.84 -14.56 -7.56
N GLY A 120 -2.73 -14.96 -6.65
CA GLY A 120 -2.76 -16.30 -6.09
C GLY A 120 -1.71 -16.57 -5.01
N SER A 121 -1.02 -15.53 -4.52
CA SER A 121 0.08 -15.63 -3.57
C SER A 121 -0.12 -14.71 -2.37
N SER A 122 0.32 -15.15 -1.20
CA SER A 122 0.33 -14.38 0.05
C SER A 122 1.74 -13.89 0.39
N PHE A 123 1.84 -12.81 1.15
CA PHE A 123 3.11 -12.40 1.75
C PHE A 123 3.58 -13.36 2.85
N ASP A 124 2.71 -14.24 3.34
CA ASP A 124 3.05 -15.33 4.25
C ASP A 124 3.65 -16.56 3.53
N ASP A 125 3.65 -16.63 2.19
CA ASP A 125 4.14 -17.76 1.39
C ASP A 125 5.66 -17.69 1.11
N GLY A 126 6.40 -16.97 1.94
CA GLY A 126 7.85 -16.85 1.83
C GLY A 126 8.30 -15.99 0.63
N VAL A 127 9.56 -16.13 0.24
CA VAL A 127 10.20 -15.28 -0.78
C VAL A 127 9.45 -15.29 -2.11
N GLN A 128 9.02 -16.46 -2.57
CA GLN A 128 8.35 -16.60 -3.86
C GLN A 128 6.94 -15.99 -3.84
N GLY A 129 6.18 -16.20 -2.76
CA GLY A 129 4.87 -15.57 -2.58
C GLY A 129 4.97 -14.06 -2.54
N ILE A 130 5.90 -13.52 -1.75
CA ILE A 130 6.15 -12.06 -1.68
C ILE A 130 6.50 -11.52 -3.06
N ARG A 131 7.37 -12.19 -3.81
CA ARG A 131 7.81 -11.77 -5.15
C ARG A 131 6.62 -11.64 -6.12
N LEU A 132 5.76 -12.66 -6.20
CA LEU A 132 4.60 -12.67 -7.10
C LEU A 132 3.54 -11.66 -6.66
N ALA A 133 3.19 -11.64 -5.38
CA ALA A 133 2.19 -10.72 -4.86
C ALA A 133 2.62 -9.25 -5.03
N ARG A 134 3.90 -8.93 -4.78
CA ARG A 134 4.42 -7.59 -5.04
C ARG A 134 4.33 -7.19 -6.51
N ALA A 135 4.68 -8.08 -7.43
CA ALA A 135 4.56 -7.83 -8.87
C ALA A 135 3.11 -7.50 -9.27
N GLY A 136 2.13 -8.23 -8.72
CA GLY A 136 0.72 -7.94 -8.94
C GLY A 136 0.32 -6.54 -8.49
N HIS A 137 0.72 -6.12 -7.31
CA HIS A 137 0.46 -4.77 -6.83
C HIS A 137 1.19 -3.70 -7.66
N MET A 138 2.42 -3.97 -8.12
CA MET A 138 3.18 -3.05 -8.97
C MET A 138 2.56 -2.87 -10.35
N MET A 139 1.94 -3.90 -10.92
CA MET A 139 1.19 -3.81 -12.17
C MET A 139 0.11 -2.72 -12.11
N HIS A 140 -0.46 -2.51 -10.92
CA HIS A 140 -1.49 -1.52 -10.60
C HIS A 140 -0.94 -0.25 -9.92
N GLY A 141 0.37 0.02 -10.03
CA GLY A 141 0.97 1.27 -9.60
C GLY A 141 1.34 1.36 -8.12
N THR A 142 1.19 0.29 -7.33
CA THR A 142 1.67 0.28 -5.94
C THR A 142 3.19 0.05 -5.92
N THR A 143 3.96 1.13 -5.99
CA THR A 143 5.42 1.09 -6.06
C THR A 143 6.07 0.72 -4.73
N ARG A 144 5.45 1.13 -3.61
CA ARG A 144 5.97 0.87 -2.25
C ARG A 144 4.91 0.21 -1.40
N GLN A 145 5.32 -0.78 -0.58
CA GLN A 145 4.36 -1.52 0.25
C GLN A 145 4.94 -1.95 1.59
N VAL A 146 4.12 -1.84 2.64
CA VAL A 146 4.32 -2.53 3.91
C VAL A 146 3.56 -3.85 3.82
N LEU A 147 4.26 -4.98 3.97
CA LEU A 147 3.69 -6.31 3.74
C LEU A 147 2.93 -6.79 4.98
N SER A 148 1.61 -6.98 4.88
CA SER A 148 0.81 -7.49 5.99
C SER A 148 0.92 -9.00 6.08
N LEU A 149 1.34 -9.46 7.26
CA LEU A 149 1.40 -10.87 7.64
C LEU A 149 0.21 -11.15 8.55
N ILE A 150 -0.58 -12.15 8.18
CA ILE A 150 -1.78 -12.50 8.93
C ILE A 150 -1.43 -13.24 10.24
N THR A 151 -2.37 -13.24 11.19
CA THR A 151 -2.26 -14.04 12.42
C THR A 151 -2.04 -15.52 12.10
N ASN A 152 -0.93 -16.05 12.56
CA ASN A 152 -0.47 -17.43 12.45
C ASN A 152 0.11 -17.89 13.80
N PRO A 153 0.47 -19.18 13.98
CA PRO A 153 1.28 -19.59 15.12
C PRO A 153 2.53 -18.72 15.25
N LEU A 154 2.90 -18.36 16.46
CA LEU A 154 3.94 -17.36 16.74
C LEU A 154 5.29 -17.68 16.07
N ASP A 155 5.64 -18.98 15.97
CA ASP A 155 6.87 -19.42 15.28
C ASP A 155 6.84 -19.11 13.79
N VAL A 156 5.66 -19.27 13.14
CA VAL A 156 5.45 -18.96 11.73
C VAL A 156 5.54 -17.44 11.52
N MET A 157 4.90 -16.64 12.39
CA MET A 157 4.97 -15.18 12.31
C MET A 157 6.42 -14.69 12.45
N CYS A 158 7.20 -15.26 13.35
CA CYS A 158 8.63 -14.95 13.50
C CYS A 158 9.42 -15.26 12.22
N ALA A 159 9.22 -16.45 11.64
CA ALA A 159 9.91 -16.86 10.41
C ALA A 159 9.53 -15.96 9.21
N ASN A 160 8.26 -15.55 9.11
CA ASN A 160 7.79 -14.64 8.06
C ASN A 160 8.40 -13.24 8.23
N LEU A 161 8.53 -12.72 9.46
CA LEU A 161 9.24 -11.46 9.74
C LEU A 161 10.71 -11.53 9.31
N GLU A 162 11.42 -12.63 9.64
CA GLU A 162 12.81 -12.85 9.22
C GLU A 162 12.91 -12.89 7.68
N THR A 163 11.95 -13.50 7.00
CA THR A 163 11.89 -13.53 5.53
C THR A 163 11.74 -12.12 4.95
N VAL A 164 10.81 -11.31 5.44
CA VAL A 164 10.63 -9.91 4.99
C VAL A 164 11.91 -9.11 5.25
N HIS A 165 12.48 -9.23 6.46
CA HIS A 165 13.74 -8.55 6.81
C HIS A 165 14.86 -8.87 5.83
N GLY A 166 15.03 -10.17 5.49
CA GLY A 166 16.05 -10.63 4.55
C GLY A 166 15.90 -10.07 3.13
N MET A 167 14.65 -9.84 2.70
CA MET A 167 14.38 -9.33 1.35
C MET A 167 14.60 -7.82 1.19
N MET A 168 14.43 -7.03 2.24
CA MET A 168 14.42 -5.55 2.16
C MET A 168 15.71 -4.96 1.58
N SER A 169 16.86 -5.60 1.79
CA SER A 169 18.14 -5.09 1.29
C SER A 169 18.25 -5.08 -0.25
N ALA A 170 17.56 -6.00 -0.92
CA ALA A 170 17.54 -6.14 -2.38
C ALA A 170 16.25 -5.62 -3.03
N ARG A 171 15.23 -5.31 -2.22
CA ARG A 171 13.89 -4.93 -2.66
C ARG A 171 13.49 -3.57 -2.06
N PRO A 172 13.89 -2.46 -2.71
CA PRO A 172 13.57 -1.10 -2.24
C PRO A 172 12.06 -0.81 -2.20
N ASP A 173 11.28 -1.58 -2.92
CA ASP A 173 9.81 -1.53 -2.94
C ASP A 173 9.15 -2.06 -1.66
N ILE A 174 9.88 -2.85 -0.86
CA ILE A 174 9.41 -3.39 0.43
C ILE A 174 9.80 -2.44 1.54
N LEU A 175 8.82 -1.77 2.15
CA LEU A 175 9.03 -0.81 3.23
C LEU A 175 9.21 -1.47 4.60
N GLY A 176 8.79 -2.72 4.73
CA GLY A 176 8.82 -3.51 5.95
C GLY A 176 7.59 -4.39 6.09
N ALA A 177 7.33 -4.86 7.31
CA ALA A 177 6.21 -5.72 7.64
C ALA A 177 5.13 -5.00 8.47
N HIS A 178 3.90 -5.41 8.30
CA HIS A 178 2.78 -5.19 9.20
C HIS A 178 2.35 -6.54 9.78
N LEU A 179 2.17 -6.64 11.08
CA LEU A 179 1.52 -7.79 11.71
C LEU A 179 0.05 -7.46 11.96
N GLU A 180 -0.86 -8.14 11.31
CA GLU A 180 -2.27 -8.07 11.65
C GLU A 180 -2.58 -9.15 12.71
N GLY A 181 -2.46 -8.76 13.96
CA GLY A 181 -2.46 -9.62 15.12
C GLY A 181 -1.06 -10.08 15.56
N PRO A 182 -0.95 -11.11 16.42
CA PRO A 182 -1.98 -12.02 16.90
C PRO A 182 -2.82 -11.46 18.07
N PHE A 183 -2.65 -10.20 18.44
CA PHE A 183 -3.21 -9.55 19.62
C PHE A 183 -4.56 -8.90 19.31
N LEU A 184 -5.52 -9.69 18.82
CA LEU A 184 -6.84 -9.24 18.38
C LEU A 184 -7.93 -9.75 19.33
N ALA A 185 -9.02 -8.98 19.44
CA ALA A 185 -10.18 -9.40 20.23
C ALA A 185 -10.90 -10.56 19.54
N LEU A 186 -11.17 -11.63 20.28
CA LEU A 186 -11.88 -12.81 19.75
C LEU A 186 -13.24 -12.46 19.15
N SER A 187 -13.98 -11.51 19.75
CA SER A 187 -15.28 -11.01 19.27
C SER A 187 -15.17 -10.24 17.98
N ARG A 188 -13.97 -9.75 17.61
CA ARG A 188 -13.68 -8.92 16.45
C ARG A 188 -12.60 -9.54 15.55
N LYS A 189 -12.40 -10.85 15.65
CA LYS A 189 -11.35 -11.56 14.93
C LYS A 189 -11.44 -11.50 13.40
N GLY A 190 -12.60 -11.18 12.84
CA GLY A 190 -12.78 -11.19 11.38
C GLY A 190 -12.39 -12.53 10.74
N ALA A 191 -11.52 -12.49 9.76
CA ALA A 191 -11.00 -13.66 9.05
C ALA A 191 -9.67 -14.19 9.64
N HIS A 192 -9.46 -14.08 10.95
CA HIS A 192 -8.30 -14.67 11.62
C HIS A 192 -8.66 -15.98 12.32
N ASP A 193 -7.69 -16.90 12.38
CA ASP A 193 -7.83 -18.17 13.10
C ASP A 193 -7.86 -17.91 14.61
N PRO A 194 -8.98 -18.25 15.31
CA PRO A 194 -9.10 -18.01 16.73
C PRO A 194 -8.08 -18.78 17.58
N GLU A 195 -7.55 -19.91 17.09
CA GLU A 195 -6.56 -20.71 17.83
C GLU A 195 -5.18 -20.02 17.87
N CYS A 196 -4.91 -19.14 16.91
CA CYS A 196 -3.68 -18.39 16.83
C CYS A 196 -3.69 -17.07 17.59
N LEU A 197 -4.86 -16.59 18.04
CA LEU A 197 -4.97 -15.36 18.83
C LEU A 197 -4.29 -15.50 20.19
N LYS A 198 -3.63 -14.41 20.63
CA LYS A 198 -2.88 -14.38 21.88
C LYS A 198 -3.13 -13.07 22.64
N ASP A 199 -2.99 -13.11 23.95
CA ASP A 199 -2.81 -11.91 24.76
C ASP A 199 -1.37 -11.38 24.58
N PRO A 200 -1.19 -10.05 24.50
CA PRO A 200 0.11 -9.42 24.26
C PRO A 200 1.01 -9.42 25.52
N VAL A 201 1.33 -10.61 26.04
CA VAL A 201 2.27 -10.72 27.15
C VAL A 201 3.68 -10.28 26.74
N PRO A 202 4.49 -9.72 27.65
CA PRO A 202 5.81 -9.19 27.32
C PRO A 202 6.71 -10.14 26.54
N GLU A 203 6.66 -11.44 26.86
CA GLU A 203 7.44 -12.48 26.19
C GLU A 203 7.12 -12.57 24.67
N TYR A 204 5.86 -12.54 24.30
CA TYR A 204 5.46 -12.60 22.89
C TYR A 204 5.80 -11.32 22.15
N VAL A 205 5.63 -10.15 22.79
CA VAL A 205 6.02 -8.86 22.23
C VAL A 205 7.53 -8.84 21.95
N ASP A 206 8.36 -9.27 22.91
CA ASP A 206 9.82 -9.31 22.73
C ASP A 206 10.24 -10.24 21.62
N ARG A 207 9.62 -11.41 21.56
CA ARG A 207 9.92 -12.41 20.55
C ARG A 207 9.64 -11.88 19.13
N LEU A 208 8.49 -11.23 18.91
CA LEU A 208 8.15 -10.62 17.63
C LEU A 208 9.11 -9.48 17.27
N LEU A 209 9.43 -8.59 18.21
CA LEU A 209 10.39 -7.51 18.00
C LEU A 209 11.80 -8.04 17.66
N GLN A 210 12.22 -9.10 18.31
CA GLN A 210 13.52 -9.74 18.04
C GLN A 210 13.55 -10.35 16.63
N ALA A 211 12.52 -11.14 16.26
CA ALA A 211 12.42 -11.75 14.94
C ALA A 211 12.33 -10.73 13.81
N ALA A 212 11.67 -9.60 14.06
CA ALA A 212 11.54 -8.53 13.09
C ALA A 212 12.89 -7.90 12.70
N GLY A 213 13.90 -7.90 13.57
CA GLY A 213 15.21 -7.32 13.24
C GLY A 213 15.16 -5.86 12.78
N GLY A 214 14.07 -5.12 13.11
CA GLY A 214 13.82 -3.74 12.70
C GLY A 214 13.00 -3.60 11.40
N CYS A 215 12.47 -4.68 10.81
CA CYS A 215 11.61 -4.58 9.63
C CYS A 215 10.13 -4.32 9.97
N LEU A 216 9.68 -4.59 11.20
CA LEU A 216 8.30 -4.36 11.60
C LEU A 216 7.99 -2.86 11.62
N ARG A 217 7.01 -2.44 10.81
CA ARG A 217 6.54 -1.05 10.72
C ARG A 217 5.26 -0.83 11.48
N GLN A 218 4.35 -1.78 11.41
CA GLN A 218 3.01 -1.69 11.95
C GLN A 218 2.64 -2.97 12.68
N ILE A 219 1.82 -2.84 13.72
CA ILE A 219 1.14 -3.96 14.34
C ILE A 219 -0.30 -3.57 14.69
N THR A 220 -1.27 -4.31 14.19
CA THR A 220 -2.67 -4.16 14.60
C THR A 220 -2.89 -4.90 15.92
N ILE A 221 -3.45 -4.17 16.90
CA ILE A 221 -3.64 -4.65 18.27
C ILE A 221 -4.95 -4.12 18.85
N ALA A 222 -5.66 -4.97 19.59
CA ALA A 222 -6.83 -4.62 20.37
C ALA A 222 -6.39 -4.05 21.74
N PRO A 223 -6.61 -2.76 22.02
CA PRO A 223 -6.10 -2.10 23.23
C PRO A 223 -6.77 -2.57 24.53
N GLU A 224 -7.95 -3.18 24.46
CA GLU A 224 -8.70 -3.72 25.61
C GLU A 224 -8.18 -5.05 26.12
N LEU A 225 -7.33 -5.75 25.37
CA LEU A 225 -6.76 -7.03 25.81
C LEU A 225 -5.92 -6.87 27.09
N PRO A 226 -5.80 -7.91 27.93
CA PRO A 226 -4.83 -7.93 29.00
C PRO A 226 -3.44 -7.56 28.48
N HIS A 227 -2.76 -6.61 29.11
CA HIS A 227 -1.48 -6.04 28.69
C HIS A 227 -1.50 -5.23 27.36
N GLY A 228 -2.67 -5.02 26.71
CA GLY A 228 -2.77 -4.37 25.40
C GLY A 228 -2.13 -2.97 25.38
N ILE A 229 -2.46 -2.12 26.36
CA ILE A 229 -1.88 -0.76 26.46
C ILE A 229 -0.36 -0.78 26.69
N ASP A 230 0.15 -1.71 27.48
CA ASP A 230 1.59 -1.82 27.75
C ASP A 230 2.36 -2.35 26.51
N ALA A 231 1.74 -3.28 25.77
CA ALA A 231 2.27 -3.75 24.50
C ALA A 231 2.33 -2.61 23.45
N ILE A 232 1.27 -1.78 23.36
CA ILE A 232 1.28 -0.59 22.47
C ILE A 232 2.47 0.31 22.82
N ARG A 233 2.69 0.64 24.11
CA ARG A 233 3.86 1.45 24.51
C ARG A 233 5.19 0.80 24.12
N ARG A 234 5.29 -0.52 24.26
CA ARG A 234 6.52 -1.26 23.99
C ARG A 234 6.84 -1.29 22.49
N PHE A 235 5.85 -1.55 21.62
CA PHE A 235 6.02 -1.46 20.18
C PHE A 235 6.37 -0.04 19.73
N ALA A 236 5.66 0.98 20.23
CA ALA A 236 5.96 2.38 19.93
C ALA A 236 7.39 2.78 20.36
N ALA A 237 7.84 2.35 21.54
CA ALA A 237 9.20 2.59 22.02
C ALA A 237 10.27 1.90 21.15
N ALA A 238 9.92 0.80 20.48
CA ALA A 238 10.78 0.10 19.52
C ALA A 238 10.75 0.69 18.10
N GLY A 239 9.99 1.80 17.87
CA GLY A 239 9.87 2.44 16.57
C GLY A 239 8.87 1.79 15.62
N VAL A 240 8.06 0.86 16.11
CA VAL A 240 6.91 0.29 15.39
C VAL A 240 5.70 1.21 15.61
N VAL A 241 4.85 1.40 14.62
CA VAL A 241 3.59 2.14 14.75
C VAL A 241 2.46 1.16 15.13
N PRO A 242 1.98 1.13 16.40
CA PRO A 242 0.82 0.34 16.73
C PRO A 242 -0.43 0.92 16.08
N ALA A 243 -1.32 0.04 15.60
CA ALA A 243 -2.60 0.38 15.02
C ALA A 243 -3.74 -0.20 15.88
N VAL A 244 -4.71 0.63 16.23
CA VAL A 244 -5.91 0.17 16.94
C VAL A 244 -6.87 -0.44 15.91
N GLY A 245 -7.15 -1.71 16.02
CA GLY A 245 -8.07 -2.44 15.15
C GLY A 245 -8.39 -3.82 15.66
N HIS A 246 -9.32 -4.51 15.02
CA HIS A 246 -9.82 -5.82 15.47
C HIS A 246 -10.14 -5.82 16.95
N CYS A 247 -10.83 -4.77 17.40
CA CYS A 247 -11.03 -4.47 18.81
C CYS A 247 -12.50 -4.28 19.18
N ASP A 248 -12.84 -4.63 20.40
CA ASP A 248 -14.15 -4.35 21.02
C ASP A 248 -14.05 -3.13 21.95
N ALA A 249 -13.03 -2.32 21.77
CA ALA A 249 -12.75 -1.15 22.58
C ALA A 249 -13.88 -0.13 22.53
N ASP A 250 -14.21 0.42 23.69
CA ASP A 250 -14.98 1.65 23.79
C ASP A 250 -14.10 2.90 23.47
N TYR A 251 -14.73 4.06 23.43
CA TYR A 251 -14.03 5.33 23.19
C TYR A 251 -12.88 5.57 24.19
N ALA A 252 -13.11 5.34 25.49
CA ALA A 252 -12.12 5.64 26.51
C ALA A 252 -10.91 4.70 26.44
N THR A 253 -11.13 3.44 26.09
CA THR A 253 -10.08 2.43 25.92
C THR A 253 -9.26 2.71 24.66
N ALA A 254 -9.93 3.03 23.55
CA ALA A 254 -9.25 3.44 22.32
C ALA A 254 -8.38 4.70 22.52
N ARG A 255 -8.90 5.73 23.24
CA ARG A 255 -8.11 6.92 23.63
C ARG A 255 -6.84 6.54 24.38
N LYS A 256 -6.93 5.63 25.36
CA LYS A 256 -5.73 5.15 26.08
C LYS A 256 -4.73 4.47 25.13
N GLY A 257 -5.21 3.74 24.11
CA GLY A 257 -4.36 3.15 23.06
C GLY A 257 -3.59 4.22 22.28
N PHE A 258 -4.27 5.28 21.81
CA PHE A 258 -3.63 6.38 21.10
C PHE A 258 -2.70 7.20 22.01
N ASP A 259 -3.09 7.45 23.25
CA ASP A 259 -2.24 8.13 24.26
C ASP A 259 -1.00 7.28 24.62
N ALA A 260 -1.08 5.97 24.49
CA ALA A 260 0.04 5.04 24.69
C ALA A 260 1.01 4.99 23.51
N GLY A 261 0.68 5.60 22.36
CA GLY A 261 1.55 5.71 21.20
C GLY A 261 1.05 5.03 19.92
N ALA A 262 -0.20 4.52 19.91
CA ALA A 262 -0.79 4.07 18.65
C ALA A 262 -0.96 5.26 17.69
N GLY A 263 -0.54 5.08 16.43
CA GLY A 263 -0.54 6.13 15.41
C GLY A 263 -1.45 5.85 14.23
N ILE A 264 -2.08 4.67 14.18
CA ILE A 264 -2.96 4.25 13.09
C ILE A 264 -4.26 3.68 13.68
N MET A 265 -5.37 3.88 12.96
CA MET A 265 -6.59 3.08 13.09
C MET A 265 -6.67 2.15 11.90
N THR A 266 -6.67 0.85 12.15
CA THR A 266 -6.77 -0.18 11.12
C THR A 266 -8.16 -0.17 10.49
N HIS A 267 -8.25 -0.20 9.16
CA HIS A 267 -9.45 -0.32 8.30
C HIS A 267 -10.77 0.13 8.97
N MET A 268 -10.88 1.42 9.24
CA MET A 268 -12.02 2.07 9.93
C MET A 268 -13.37 1.46 9.48
N PHE A 269 -14.26 1.22 10.44
CA PHE A 269 -15.56 0.55 10.39
C PHE A 269 -15.52 -0.98 10.39
N ASN A 270 -14.41 -1.62 10.03
CA ASN A 270 -14.32 -3.08 9.91
C ASN A 270 -13.74 -3.69 11.19
N ALA A 271 -14.32 -4.82 11.64
CA ALA A 271 -13.91 -5.55 12.82
C ALA A 271 -13.75 -4.68 14.09
N MET A 272 -14.65 -3.70 14.29
CA MET A 272 -14.68 -2.82 15.47
C MET A 272 -16.11 -2.37 15.80
N ASN A 273 -16.28 -1.70 16.95
CA ASN A 273 -17.55 -1.07 17.29
C ASN A 273 -17.84 0.10 16.36
N GLY A 274 -19.04 0.12 15.79
CA GLY A 274 -19.50 1.21 14.93
C GLY A 274 -19.86 2.49 15.69
N LEU A 275 -20.19 3.53 14.93
CA LEU A 275 -20.63 4.82 15.51
C LEU A 275 -22.03 4.71 16.12
N HIS A 276 -22.13 4.92 17.42
CA HIS A 276 -23.40 5.04 18.12
C HIS A 276 -23.36 6.23 19.07
N HIS A 277 -24.44 6.99 19.14
CA HIS A 277 -24.49 8.29 19.83
C HIS A 277 -24.28 8.23 21.35
N ARG A 278 -24.40 7.09 21.99
CA ARG A 278 -24.12 6.85 23.42
C ARG A 278 -22.98 5.88 23.68
N GLU A 279 -22.57 5.12 22.66
CA GLU A 279 -21.47 4.16 22.67
C GLU A 279 -20.66 4.37 21.39
N PRO A 280 -19.86 5.47 21.31
CA PRO A 280 -19.29 5.90 20.04
C PRO A 280 -18.20 4.97 19.48
N GLY A 281 -17.70 4.03 20.28
CA GLY A 281 -16.64 3.11 19.87
C GLY A 281 -15.27 3.79 19.66
N PRO A 282 -14.34 3.14 18.97
CA PRO A 282 -12.97 3.64 18.81
C PRO A 282 -12.82 4.75 17.76
N ILE A 283 -13.75 4.86 16.80
CA ILE A 283 -13.62 5.78 15.65
C ILE A 283 -13.48 7.25 16.07
N PRO A 284 -14.34 7.82 16.94
CA PRO A 284 -14.19 9.21 17.36
C PRO A 284 -12.87 9.47 18.10
N ALA A 285 -12.35 8.49 18.83
CA ALA A 285 -11.05 8.62 19.51
C ALA A 285 -9.89 8.81 18.51
N ALA A 286 -9.93 8.11 17.36
CA ALA A 286 -8.96 8.28 16.28
C ALA A 286 -9.16 9.61 15.52
N VAL A 287 -10.41 9.98 15.26
CA VAL A 287 -10.75 11.21 14.53
C VAL A 287 -10.29 12.47 15.30
N GLU A 288 -10.49 12.50 16.63
CA GLU A 288 -10.12 13.62 17.50
C GLU A 288 -8.60 13.75 17.70
N ASP A 289 -7.82 12.69 17.47
CA ASP A 289 -6.37 12.74 17.61
C ASP A 289 -5.70 13.06 16.27
N PRO A 290 -5.12 14.27 16.09
CA PRO A 290 -4.51 14.67 14.82
C PRO A 290 -3.25 13.88 14.46
N ARG A 291 -2.70 13.08 15.37
CA ARG A 291 -1.54 12.22 15.14
C ARG A 291 -1.90 10.92 14.45
N VAL A 292 -3.18 10.51 14.49
CA VAL A 292 -3.65 9.21 14.03
C VAL A 292 -3.98 9.24 12.54
N THR A 293 -3.34 8.38 11.76
CA THR A 293 -3.72 8.06 10.39
C THR A 293 -4.85 7.02 10.41
N ILE A 294 -5.84 7.18 9.55
CA ILE A 294 -7.02 6.31 9.48
C ILE A 294 -6.98 5.52 8.17
N GLU A 295 -6.86 4.20 8.25
CA GLU A 295 -6.96 3.32 7.09
C GLU A 295 -8.43 3.18 6.66
N LEU A 296 -8.67 3.14 5.35
CA LEU A 296 -10.00 2.98 4.75
C LEU A 296 -9.93 2.11 3.49
N ILE A 297 -10.71 1.04 3.46
CA ILE A 297 -10.87 0.15 2.29
C ILE A 297 -11.97 0.74 1.40
N ASN A 298 -11.60 1.27 0.23
CA ASN A 298 -12.52 1.90 -0.72
C ASN A 298 -12.90 0.95 -1.87
N ASP A 299 -13.40 -0.24 -1.56
CA ASP A 299 -13.84 -1.23 -2.56
C ASP A 299 -15.35 -1.16 -2.88
N GLY A 300 -16.13 -0.44 -2.05
CA GLY A 300 -17.59 -0.33 -2.15
C GLY A 300 -18.34 -1.51 -1.54
N PHE A 301 -17.62 -2.46 -0.94
CA PHE A 301 -18.16 -3.65 -0.29
C PHE A 301 -17.92 -3.64 1.22
N HIS A 302 -16.67 -3.47 1.67
CA HIS A 302 -16.32 -3.31 3.09
C HIS A 302 -16.98 -2.07 3.68
N VAL A 303 -16.97 -0.97 2.94
CA VAL A 303 -17.56 0.30 3.35
C VAL A 303 -18.42 0.86 2.22
N GLN A 304 -19.71 1.07 2.50
CA GLN A 304 -20.64 1.63 1.53
C GLN A 304 -20.28 3.08 1.20
N ASN A 305 -20.48 3.49 -0.04
CA ASN A 305 -20.11 4.81 -0.58
C ASN A 305 -20.49 6.01 0.32
N PRO A 306 -21.67 6.11 0.95
CA PRO A 306 -21.97 7.19 1.88
C PRO A 306 -21.05 7.21 3.11
N MET A 307 -20.68 6.03 3.63
CA MET A 307 -19.78 5.90 4.78
C MET A 307 -18.34 6.21 4.42
N VAL A 308 -17.90 5.89 3.19
CA VAL A 308 -16.57 6.31 2.69
C VAL A 308 -16.47 7.83 2.68
N ARG A 309 -17.50 8.55 2.16
CA ARG A 309 -17.53 10.02 2.18
C ARG A 309 -17.50 10.61 3.58
N LEU A 310 -18.27 10.03 4.51
CA LEU A 310 -18.27 10.47 5.91
C LEU A 310 -16.91 10.23 6.56
N GLY A 311 -16.37 9.01 6.43
CA GLY A 311 -15.08 8.64 7.00
C GLY A 311 -13.95 9.52 6.51
N PHE A 312 -13.91 9.78 5.20
CA PHE A 312 -12.93 10.67 4.60
C PHE A 312 -13.07 12.12 5.12
N GLY A 313 -14.32 12.57 5.28
CA GLY A 313 -14.63 13.91 5.83
C GLY A 313 -14.31 14.07 7.32
N PHE A 314 -14.26 12.98 8.10
CA PHE A 314 -13.91 13.04 9.52
C PHE A 314 -12.45 13.37 9.76
N ALA A 315 -11.56 12.94 8.86
CA ALA A 315 -10.12 13.11 9.03
C ALA A 315 -9.46 13.57 7.71
N PRO A 316 -9.72 14.80 7.24
CA PRO A 316 -9.09 15.32 6.02
C PRO A 316 -7.56 15.22 6.11
N HIS A 317 -6.92 14.80 5.01
CA HIS A 317 -5.45 14.63 4.90
C HIS A 317 -4.83 13.61 5.87
N ARG A 318 -5.65 12.80 6.56
CA ARG A 318 -5.22 11.73 7.47
C ARG A 318 -5.86 10.37 7.15
N THR A 319 -6.74 10.30 6.15
CA THR A 319 -7.31 9.04 5.68
C THR A 319 -6.42 8.47 4.59
N ALA A 320 -5.87 7.29 4.84
CA ALA A 320 -5.08 6.51 3.89
C ALA A 320 -5.96 5.44 3.25
N PHE A 321 -6.01 5.37 1.93
CA PHE A 321 -6.56 4.21 1.25
C PHE A 321 -5.61 3.04 1.43
N VAL A 322 -6.17 1.92 1.87
CA VAL A 322 -5.50 0.63 1.93
C VAL A 322 -6.31 -0.39 1.14
N THR A 323 -5.66 -1.43 0.68
CA THR A 323 -6.37 -2.44 -0.09
C THR A 323 -6.94 -3.53 0.80
N ASP A 324 -6.23 -3.95 1.83
CA ASP A 324 -6.52 -5.20 2.55
C ASP A 324 -6.68 -6.37 1.56
N ALA A 325 -5.90 -6.30 0.49
CA ALA A 325 -5.92 -7.23 -0.62
C ALA A 325 -5.40 -8.59 -0.21
N MET A 326 -6.10 -9.65 -0.62
CA MET A 326 -5.66 -11.02 -0.35
C MET A 326 -5.22 -11.72 -1.65
N ALA A 327 -4.81 -12.98 -1.57
CA ALA A 327 -4.26 -13.74 -2.69
C ALA A 327 -5.13 -13.70 -3.96
N ALA A 328 -6.45 -13.56 -3.85
CA ALA A 328 -7.36 -13.49 -5.00
C ALA A 328 -7.31 -12.16 -5.77
N THR A 329 -6.57 -11.15 -5.30
CA THR A 329 -6.50 -9.85 -5.97
C THR A 329 -5.92 -10.00 -7.38
N ASP A 330 -6.63 -9.39 -8.36
CA ASP A 330 -6.36 -9.51 -9.80
C ASP A 330 -6.32 -10.98 -10.28
N CYS A 331 -7.21 -11.80 -9.68
CA CYS A 331 -7.45 -13.19 -10.07
C CYS A 331 -8.93 -13.40 -10.41
N PRO A 332 -9.27 -14.46 -11.16
CA PRO A 332 -10.66 -14.86 -11.37
C PRO A 332 -11.37 -15.21 -10.06
N ASP A 333 -12.69 -15.15 -10.05
CA ASP A 333 -13.48 -15.75 -8.97
C ASP A 333 -13.14 -17.21 -8.77
N GLY A 334 -13.16 -17.71 -7.54
CA GLY A 334 -12.77 -19.06 -7.22
C GLY A 334 -12.46 -19.27 -5.75
N HIS A 335 -11.81 -20.39 -5.47
CA HIS A 335 -11.40 -20.79 -4.14
C HIS A 335 -9.94 -20.41 -3.87
N TYR A 336 -9.68 -19.78 -2.72
CA TYR A 336 -8.38 -19.27 -2.31
C TYR A 336 -8.16 -19.57 -0.82
N LEU A 337 -6.96 -19.22 -0.35
CA LEU A 337 -6.62 -19.29 1.07
C LEU A 337 -6.29 -17.87 1.61
N LEU A 338 -6.62 -17.64 2.87
CA LEU A 338 -6.13 -16.54 3.67
C LEU A 338 -5.53 -17.11 4.96
N GLY A 339 -4.19 -17.19 5.03
CA GLY A 339 -3.53 -18.05 6.00
C GLY A 339 -3.96 -19.52 5.83
N ALA A 340 -4.47 -20.14 6.90
CA ALA A 340 -5.01 -21.50 6.86
C ALA A 340 -6.52 -21.57 6.57
N LEU A 341 -7.18 -20.45 6.30
CA LEU A 341 -8.62 -20.37 6.17
C LEU A 341 -9.07 -20.40 4.70
N ASP A 342 -10.09 -21.23 4.44
CA ASP A 342 -10.70 -21.35 3.10
C ASP A 342 -11.58 -20.13 2.80
N VAL A 343 -11.38 -19.53 1.62
CA VAL A 343 -12.07 -18.34 1.12
C VAL A 343 -12.65 -18.61 -0.26
N ASP A 344 -13.93 -18.33 -0.44
CA ASP A 344 -14.55 -18.27 -1.76
C ASP A 344 -14.66 -16.81 -2.22
N VAL A 345 -14.29 -16.55 -3.45
CA VAL A 345 -14.48 -15.27 -4.13
C VAL A 345 -15.56 -15.41 -5.17
N ILE A 346 -16.62 -14.60 -5.00
CA ILE A 346 -17.78 -14.55 -5.91
C ILE A 346 -18.06 -13.08 -6.22
N ASP A 347 -18.16 -12.76 -7.50
CA ASP A 347 -18.33 -11.36 -7.98
C ASP A 347 -17.27 -10.41 -7.39
N GLY A 348 -16.03 -10.90 -7.24
CA GLY A 348 -14.92 -10.15 -6.67
C GLY A 348 -14.96 -9.98 -5.14
N HIS A 349 -15.92 -10.60 -4.43
CA HIS A 349 -16.08 -10.49 -2.99
C HIS A 349 -15.57 -11.74 -2.27
N ALA A 350 -14.53 -11.57 -1.46
CA ALA A 350 -13.90 -12.64 -0.70
C ALA A 350 -14.62 -12.90 0.64
N ARG A 351 -14.99 -14.15 0.89
CA ARG A 351 -15.67 -14.57 2.12
C ARG A 351 -15.14 -15.89 2.64
N LEU A 352 -15.02 -16.01 3.95
CA LEU A 352 -14.72 -17.30 4.59
C LEU A 352 -15.80 -18.33 4.28
N VAL A 353 -15.37 -19.52 3.83
CA VAL A 353 -16.26 -20.67 3.59
C VAL A 353 -16.97 -21.10 4.87
N SER A 354 -16.30 -21.01 6.03
CA SER A 354 -16.79 -21.51 7.31
C SER A 354 -17.97 -20.74 7.88
N ASN A 355 -18.07 -19.42 7.66
CA ASN A 355 -19.07 -18.57 8.32
C ASN A 355 -19.55 -17.36 7.50
N GLY A 356 -19.04 -17.17 6.28
CA GLY A 356 -19.42 -16.09 5.38
C GLY A 356 -18.86 -14.70 5.75
N ALA A 357 -17.97 -14.60 6.76
CA ALA A 357 -17.33 -13.34 7.10
C ALA A 357 -16.49 -12.83 5.92
N ILE A 358 -16.41 -11.50 5.74
CA ILE A 358 -15.53 -10.89 4.75
C ILE A 358 -14.07 -11.24 5.11
N ALA A 359 -13.26 -11.57 4.09
CA ALA A 359 -11.93 -12.13 4.27
C ALA A 359 -10.91 -11.39 3.38
N GLY A 360 -10.52 -10.18 3.81
CA GLY A 360 -9.75 -9.27 2.98
C GLY A 360 -10.50 -8.83 1.73
N SER A 361 -9.82 -8.20 0.79
CA SER A 361 -10.40 -7.70 -0.45
C SER A 361 -9.71 -8.25 -1.69
N THR A 362 -10.27 -7.92 -2.85
CA THR A 362 -9.63 -8.06 -4.18
C THR A 362 -9.28 -6.70 -4.77
N LEU A 363 -9.24 -5.65 -3.93
CA LEU A 363 -9.02 -4.26 -4.32
C LEU A 363 -7.55 -4.03 -4.71
N THR A 364 -7.32 -3.16 -5.69
CA THR A 364 -6.02 -2.52 -5.95
C THR A 364 -6.08 -1.04 -5.58
N LEU A 365 -4.96 -0.39 -5.23
CA LEU A 365 -4.96 1.05 -4.99
C LEU A 365 -5.37 1.86 -6.22
N GLU A 366 -5.02 1.39 -7.42
CA GLU A 366 -5.55 1.93 -8.68
C GLU A 366 -7.07 2.02 -8.65
N LYS A 367 -7.74 0.92 -8.30
CA LYS A 367 -9.20 0.87 -8.23
C LYS A 367 -9.75 1.73 -7.10
N ALA A 368 -9.08 1.80 -5.96
CA ALA A 368 -9.47 2.67 -4.86
C ALA A 368 -9.46 4.15 -5.28
N VAL A 369 -8.42 4.60 -5.98
CA VAL A 369 -8.30 5.97 -6.51
C VAL A 369 -9.33 6.23 -7.62
N GLN A 370 -9.52 5.30 -8.56
CA GLN A 370 -10.55 5.39 -9.60
C GLN A 370 -11.94 5.61 -8.98
N ARG A 371 -12.31 4.80 -8.01
CA ARG A 371 -13.59 4.91 -7.32
C ARG A 371 -13.76 6.25 -6.61
N ALA A 372 -12.69 6.69 -5.92
CA ALA A 372 -12.70 7.97 -5.22
C ALA A 372 -13.02 9.14 -6.17
N VAL A 373 -12.37 9.19 -7.33
CA VAL A 373 -12.55 10.29 -8.30
C VAL A 373 -13.82 10.11 -9.13
N LEU A 374 -14.02 8.94 -9.74
CA LEU A 374 -15.04 8.74 -10.76
C LEU A 374 -16.43 8.44 -10.17
N GLU A 375 -16.50 7.78 -9.01
CA GLU A 375 -17.77 7.36 -8.40
C GLU A 375 -18.14 8.20 -7.17
N LEU A 376 -17.15 8.62 -6.35
CA LEU A 376 -17.41 9.32 -5.10
C LEU A 376 -17.28 10.84 -5.22
N GLY A 377 -16.67 11.35 -6.30
CA GLY A 377 -16.55 12.77 -6.58
C GLY A 377 -15.50 13.48 -5.71
N PHE A 378 -14.50 12.75 -5.19
CA PHE A 378 -13.37 13.34 -4.50
C PHE A 378 -12.51 14.13 -5.49
N THR A 379 -11.81 15.16 -5.00
CA THR A 379 -10.85 15.84 -5.86
C THR A 379 -9.72 14.90 -6.26
N PRO A 380 -9.16 15.03 -7.46
CA PRO A 380 -7.99 14.26 -7.86
C PRO A 380 -6.85 14.31 -6.83
N ALA A 381 -6.59 15.49 -6.27
CA ALA A 381 -5.52 15.69 -5.30
C ALA A 381 -5.77 14.91 -4.00
N ASP A 382 -6.99 14.98 -3.46
CA ASP A 382 -7.33 14.27 -2.22
C ASP A 382 -7.27 12.74 -2.41
N ALA A 383 -7.77 12.24 -3.55
CA ALA A 383 -7.74 10.81 -3.85
C ALA A 383 -6.31 10.27 -4.01
N VAL A 384 -5.44 11.04 -4.69
CA VAL A 384 -4.02 10.67 -4.84
C VAL A 384 -3.27 10.83 -3.52
N GLU A 385 -3.53 11.89 -2.74
CA GLU A 385 -2.92 12.05 -1.40
C GLU A 385 -3.20 10.85 -0.49
N ALA A 386 -4.44 10.35 -0.50
CA ALA A 386 -4.86 9.20 0.30
C ALA A 386 -4.14 7.89 -0.08
N ALA A 387 -3.66 7.77 -1.31
CA ALA A 387 -2.92 6.60 -1.80
C ALA A 387 -1.38 6.82 -1.86
N THR A 388 -0.87 8.00 -1.48
CA THR A 388 0.55 8.35 -1.64
C THR A 388 1.13 9.02 -0.39
N LEU A 389 0.90 10.32 -0.20
CA LEU A 389 1.52 11.10 0.87
C LEU A 389 0.97 10.74 2.26
N THR A 390 -0.33 10.49 2.39
CA THR A 390 -0.94 10.15 3.68
C THR A 390 -0.39 8.83 4.25
N PRO A 391 -0.37 7.70 3.51
CA PRO A 391 0.26 6.48 4.02
C PRO A 391 1.77 6.64 4.24
N ALA A 392 2.48 7.43 3.44
CA ALA A 392 3.89 7.71 3.66
C ALA A 392 4.12 8.47 4.98
N LYS A 393 3.28 9.45 5.32
CA LYS A 393 3.35 10.22 6.59
C LYS A 393 3.17 9.33 7.82
N ALA A 394 2.34 8.27 7.73
CA ALA A 394 2.08 7.37 8.86
C ALA A 394 3.37 6.78 9.46
N PHE A 395 4.41 6.62 8.63
CA PHE A 395 5.71 6.04 9.03
C PHE A 395 6.88 7.03 8.91
N GLY A 396 6.61 8.30 8.63
CA GLY A 396 7.66 9.30 8.40
C GLY A 396 8.44 9.10 7.10
N PHE A 397 7.88 8.37 6.13
CA PHE A 397 8.45 8.19 4.80
C PHE A 397 8.23 9.41 3.88
N ASP A 398 7.50 10.42 4.32
CA ASP A 398 7.36 11.73 3.68
C ASP A 398 8.60 12.63 3.83
N ARG A 399 9.64 12.13 4.50
CA ARG A 399 10.96 12.75 4.69
C ARG A 399 12.06 11.71 4.48
N ALA A 400 13.28 12.18 4.21
CA ALA A 400 14.44 11.29 4.04
C ALA A 400 14.67 10.46 5.31
N ASN A 401 14.84 9.16 5.13
CA ASN A 401 15.02 8.20 6.22
C ASN A 401 15.85 6.99 5.72
N PRO A 402 16.38 6.15 6.61
CA PRO A 402 17.24 5.03 6.21
C PRO A 402 16.55 3.95 5.35
N VAL A 403 15.21 3.86 5.38
CA VAL A 403 14.45 2.82 4.65
C VAL A 403 14.26 3.22 3.19
N THR A 404 13.72 4.42 2.95
CA THR A 404 13.37 4.87 1.60
C THR A 404 14.46 5.71 0.95
N LYS A 405 15.46 6.16 1.72
CA LYS A 405 16.49 7.15 1.34
C LYS A 405 15.87 8.49 0.96
N GLN A 406 15.06 8.52 -0.10
CA GLN A 406 14.29 9.67 -0.55
C GLN A 406 12.89 9.70 0.09
N PRO A 407 12.29 10.88 0.35
CA PRO A 407 10.90 10.98 0.76
C PRO A 407 9.94 10.48 -0.32
N LEU A 408 8.77 9.96 0.10
CA LEU A 408 7.72 9.42 -0.77
C LEU A 408 6.49 10.35 -0.81
N GLY A 409 5.69 10.22 -1.86
CA GLY A 409 4.32 10.73 -1.94
C GLY A 409 4.13 12.07 -2.64
N LEU A 410 5.20 12.70 -3.18
CA LEU A 410 5.11 13.92 -3.98
C LEU A 410 5.99 13.86 -5.24
N LEU A 411 5.58 14.58 -6.28
CA LEU A 411 6.40 14.83 -7.47
C LEU A 411 7.18 16.13 -7.30
N ALA A 412 8.28 16.08 -6.54
CA ALA A 412 9.09 17.24 -6.20
C ALA A 412 10.59 16.92 -6.20
N PRO A 413 11.48 17.90 -6.42
CA PRO A 413 12.91 17.68 -6.26
C PRO A 413 13.26 17.13 -4.88
N GLY A 414 14.13 16.11 -4.85
CA GLY A 414 14.55 15.40 -3.65
C GLY A 414 13.63 14.25 -3.22
N TYR A 415 12.48 14.07 -3.84
CA TYR A 415 11.59 12.91 -3.62
C TYR A 415 12.01 11.71 -4.46
N ALA A 416 11.60 10.52 -4.04
CA ALA A 416 11.83 9.30 -4.79
C ALA A 416 11.22 9.37 -6.20
N ALA A 417 11.93 8.85 -7.17
CA ALA A 417 11.48 8.78 -8.56
C ALA A 417 10.51 7.59 -8.76
N ASP A 418 9.47 7.56 -7.94
CA ASP A 418 8.32 6.68 -8.02
C ASP A 418 7.20 7.44 -8.74
N VAL A 419 6.93 7.08 -9.99
CA VAL A 419 6.06 7.87 -10.87
C VAL A 419 5.10 6.95 -11.61
N LEU A 420 3.85 7.39 -11.75
CA LEU A 420 2.84 6.72 -12.56
C LEU A 420 2.37 7.66 -13.68
N LEU A 421 2.09 7.09 -14.85
CA LEU A 421 1.22 7.73 -15.83
C LEU A 421 -0.12 7.00 -15.88
N LEU A 422 -1.20 7.77 -15.89
CA LEU A 422 -2.56 7.26 -15.91
C LEU A 422 -3.34 7.83 -17.09
N ASP A 423 -4.24 7.03 -17.64
CA ASP A 423 -5.23 7.47 -18.60
C ASP A 423 -6.17 8.51 -17.96
N PRO A 424 -6.36 9.69 -18.56
CA PRO A 424 -7.14 10.78 -17.95
C PRO A 424 -8.65 10.51 -17.86
N ALA A 425 -9.18 9.60 -18.67
CA ALA A 425 -10.60 9.28 -18.67
C ALA A 425 -10.97 8.17 -17.70
N THR A 426 -10.12 7.16 -17.61
CA THR A 426 -10.38 5.94 -16.81
C THR A 426 -9.60 5.90 -15.51
N TRP A 427 -8.58 6.72 -15.34
CA TRP A 427 -7.63 6.68 -14.22
C TRP A 427 -6.86 5.35 -14.12
N SER A 428 -6.80 4.60 -15.22
CA SER A 428 -6.03 3.36 -15.28
C SER A 428 -4.54 3.64 -15.41
N VAL A 429 -3.73 2.93 -14.65
CA VAL A 429 -2.27 3.00 -14.70
C VAL A 429 -1.78 2.47 -16.04
N THR A 430 -1.00 3.27 -16.76
CA THR A 430 -0.43 2.90 -18.07
C THR A 430 1.07 2.68 -18.01
N HIS A 431 1.78 3.40 -17.13
CA HIS A 431 3.22 3.28 -16.93
C HIS A 431 3.55 3.37 -15.46
N VAL A 432 4.57 2.65 -15.05
CA VAL A 432 5.06 2.57 -13.67
C VAL A 432 6.58 2.71 -13.65
N TRP A 433 7.09 3.68 -12.91
CA TRP A 433 8.49 3.75 -12.48
C TRP A 433 8.54 3.57 -10.97
N CYS A 434 9.36 2.64 -10.52
CA CYS A 434 9.64 2.39 -9.12
C CYS A 434 11.13 2.60 -8.88
N ASP A 435 11.49 3.53 -8.00
CA ASP A 435 12.87 3.85 -7.69
C ASP A 435 13.68 4.19 -8.96
N ALA A 436 13.08 4.99 -9.85
CA ALA A 436 13.54 5.36 -11.19
C ALA A 436 13.66 4.19 -12.21
N ARG A 437 13.17 3.01 -11.89
CA ARG A 437 13.22 1.85 -12.80
C ARG A 437 11.86 1.67 -13.46
N PRO A 438 11.82 1.65 -14.81
CA PRO A 438 10.59 1.39 -15.52
C PRO A 438 10.18 -0.07 -15.33
N LEU A 439 8.90 -0.29 -14.96
CA LEU A 439 8.34 -1.62 -14.71
C LEU A 439 7.23 -1.96 -15.71
N ARG A 440 6.48 -0.94 -16.16
CA ARG A 440 5.36 -1.11 -17.09
C ARG A 440 5.26 0.07 -18.03
#